data_d19f74b504f37fe7f41bea85b608589f
#
_entry.id   d19f74b504f37fe7f41bea85b608589f
#
_cell.length_a   1.000
_cell.length_b   1.000
_cell.length_c   1.000
_cell.angle_alpha   90.00
_cell.angle_beta   90.00
_cell.angle_gamma   90.00
#
_symmetry.space_group_name_H-M   'P 1'
#
loop_
_entity.id
_entity.type
_entity.pdbx_description
1 polymer ?
#
loop_
_entity_poly.entity_id
_entity_poly.type
_entity_poly.pdbx_seq_one_letter_code
_entity_poly.pdbx_strand_id
1 'polypeptide(L)'
;MSAAGVRARVRAELTREITDAARRQLASDGAAALSLRAVARELGMASSAVYRYFPSRDDLLTTLIVDAYDALGVAAEQAEGAVDRADLRARWRAGCRAVRGWALAHPHEYALVYGTPVPGYAAPASTVAPAGRVGELLCRIVADGIAAGSVDPAADPGDADSALVPGVAERVGLPADPGSSIAARAVQAWSGLFGLVNFELFGHTHNVVADHARFFDDAVDRLGTQLGLPPG
;
A
#
# COMPACT_ATOMS: atom_id res chain seq x y z
N MET A 1 -18.65 7.04 -33.01
CA MET A 1 -18.20 6.07 -31.98
C MET A 1 -18.42 4.66 -32.54
N SER A 2 -17.40 3.79 -32.53
CA SER A 2 -17.55 2.43 -33.06
C SER A 2 -18.32 1.53 -32.10
N ALA A 3 -19.02 0.52 -32.61
CA ALA A 3 -19.74 -0.47 -31.81
C ALA A 3 -18.80 -1.24 -30.85
N ALA A 4 -17.51 -1.38 -31.21
CA ALA A 4 -16.47 -1.95 -30.34
C ALA A 4 -16.17 -1.05 -29.14
N GLY A 5 -16.09 0.27 -29.34
CA GLY A 5 -15.87 1.23 -28.26
C GLY A 5 -17.04 1.33 -27.27
N VAL A 6 -18.28 1.20 -27.75
CA VAL A 6 -19.47 1.15 -26.88
C VAL A 6 -19.45 -0.11 -26.03
N ARG A 7 -19.17 -1.27 -26.61
CA ARG A 7 -19.06 -2.55 -25.86
C ARG A 7 -17.98 -2.52 -24.80
N ALA A 8 -16.78 -1.95 -25.11
CA ALA A 8 -15.70 -1.83 -24.16
C ALA A 8 -16.08 -0.94 -22.96
N ARG A 9 -16.79 0.19 -23.22
CA ARG A 9 -17.27 1.09 -22.16
C ARG A 9 -18.28 0.41 -21.26
N VAL A 10 -19.28 -0.25 -21.82
CA VAL A 10 -20.31 -0.99 -21.07
C VAL A 10 -19.66 -2.09 -20.23
N ARG A 11 -18.66 -2.80 -20.78
CA ARG A 11 -17.90 -3.80 -20.02
C ARG A 11 -17.17 -3.18 -18.84
N ALA A 12 -16.46 -2.09 -19.04
CA ALA A 12 -15.73 -1.40 -17.96
C ALA A 12 -16.69 -0.84 -16.88
N GLU A 13 -17.86 -0.36 -17.27
CA GLU A 13 -18.88 0.12 -16.34
C GLU A 13 -19.44 -1.00 -15.48
N LEU A 14 -19.86 -2.10 -16.09
CA LEU A 14 -20.32 -3.29 -15.35
C LEU A 14 -19.23 -3.91 -14.47
N THR A 15 -17.96 -3.91 -14.90
CA THR A 15 -16.86 -4.36 -14.05
C THR A 15 -16.76 -3.49 -12.80
N ARG A 16 -16.86 -2.14 -12.94
CA ARG A 16 -16.86 -1.23 -11.79
C ARG A 16 -18.05 -1.46 -10.86
N GLU A 17 -19.26 -1.60 -11.39
CA GLU A 17 -20.46 -1.90 -10.58
C GLU A 17 -20.30 -3.18 -9.77
N ILE A 18 -19.73 -4.23 -10.37
CA ILE A 18 -19.46 -5.51 -9.69
C ILE A 18 -18.40 -5.33 -8.58
N THR A 19 -17.30 -4.60 -8.85
CA THR A 19 -16.27 -4.35 -7.83
C THR A 19 -16.78 -3.45 -6.72
N ASP A 20 -17.63 -2.47 -7.01
CA ASP A 20 -18.23 -1.59 -6.00
C ASP A 20 -19.22 -2.35 -5.08
N ALA A 21 -20.04 -3.23 -5.65
CA ALA A 21 -20.88 -4.13 -4.86
C ALA A 21 -20.05 -5.08 -4.00
N ALA A 22 -18.94 -5.60 -4.54
CA ALA A 22 -18.01 -6.44 -3.79
C ALA A 22 -17.32 -5.68 -2.63
N ARG A 23 -16.97 -4.39 -2.82
CA ARG A 23 -16.43 -3.53 -1.74
C ARG A 23 -17.46 -3.31 -0.63
N ARG A 24 -18.75 -3.10 -0.98
CA ARG A 24 -19.81 -3.00 0.05
C ARG A 24 -19.94 -4.30 0.84
N GLN A 25 -19.88 -5.45 0.16
CA GLN A 25 -19.92 -6.76 0.83
C GLN A 25 -18.67 -6.99 1.69
N LEU A 26 -17.49 -6.55 1.23
CA LEU A 26 -16.27 -6.56 2.02
C LEU A 26 -16.41 -5.75 3.33
N ALA A 27 -17.08 -4.60 3.24
CA ALA A 27 -17.31 -3.72 4.38
C ALA A 27 -18.31 -4.30 5.39
N SER A 28 -19.34 -5.01 4.93
CA SER A 28 -20.39 -5.58 5.82
C SER A 28 -20.03 -6.94 6.37
N ASP A 29 -19.48 -7.83 5.55
CA ASP A 29 -19.36 -9.26 5.85
C ASP A 29 -17.90 -9.74 5.92
N GLY A 30 -16.94 -8.90 5.53
CA GLY A 30 -15.51 -9.19 5.46
C GLY A 30 -15.10 -10.04 4.26
N ALA A 31 -13.79 -10.12 4.03
CA ALA A 31 -13.23 -10.78 2.84
C ALA A 31 -13.52 -12.28 2.77
N ALA A 32 -13.60 -12.96 3.90
CA ALA A 32 -13.89 -14.40 3.95
C ALA A 32 -15.29 -14.74 3.42
N ALA A 33 -16.27 -13.84 3.61
CA ALA A 33 -17.66 -14.03 3.20
C ALA A 33 -17.96 -13.57 1.75
N LEU A 34 -17.00 -12.97 1.04
CA LEU A 34 -17.19 -12.47 -0.31
C LEU A 34 -17.73 -13.57 -1.24
N SER A 35 -18.83 -13.26 -1.96
CA SER A 35 -19.54 -14.21 -2.80
C SER A 35 -20.05 -13.56 -4.09
N LEU A 36 -19.63 -14.08 -5.25
CA LEU A 36 -20.13 -13.66 -6.57
C LEU A 36 -21.66 -13.77 -6.70
N ARG A 37 -22.26 -14.78 -6.04
CA ARG A 37 -23.72 -14.94 -6.04
C ARG A 37 -24.42 -13.83 -5.24
N ALA A 38 -23.85 -13.43 -4.12
CA ALA A 38 -24.40 -12.31 -3.32
C ALA A 38 -24.23 -10.97 -4.07
N VAL A 39 -23.07 -10.74 -4.68
CA VAL A 39 -22.85 -9.59 -5.58
C VAL A 39 -23.88 -9.56 -6.73
N ALA A 40 -24.11 -10.68 -7.40
CA ALA A 40 -25.11 -10.77 -8.47
C ALA A 40 -26.51 -10.42 -7.97
N ARG A 41 -26.90 -10.95 -6.80
CA ARG A 41 -28.22 -10.66 -6.18
C ARG A 41 -28.38 -9.19 -5.85
N GLU A 42 -27.34 -8.54 -5.29
CA GLU A 42 -27.35 -7.13 -4.97
C GLU A 42 -27.56 -6.25 -6.23
N LEU A 43 -26.92 -6.63 -7.34
CA LEU A 43 -27.01 -5.90 -8.61
C LEU A 43 -28.26 -6.27 -9.44
N GLY A 44 -29.12 -7.19 -8.96
CA GLY A 44 -30.26 -7.69 -9.74
C GLY A 44 -29.85 -8.47 -11.00
N MET A 45 -28.62 -9.01 -11.02
CA MET A 45 -28.08 -9.74 -12.16
C MET A 45 -28.22 -11.26 -11.98
N ALA A 46 -28.33 -11.97 -13.11
CA ALA A 46 -28.15 -13.42 -13.07
C ALA A 46 -26.69 -13.75 -12.69
N SER A 47 -26.47 -14.73 -11.81
CA SER A 47 -25.11 -15.15 -11.39
C SER A 47 -24.22 -15.47 -12.58
N SER A 48 -24.75 -16.14 -13.62
CA SER A 48 -24.01 -16.46 -14.85
C SER A 48 -23.51 -15.21 -15.59
N ALA A 49 -24.16 -14.06 -15.43
CA ALA A 49 -23.70 -12.80 -16.01
C ALA A 49 -22.46 -12.28 -15.27
N VAL A 50 -22.43 -12.34 -13.93
CA VAL A 50 -21.26 -11.94 -13.12
C VAL A 50 -20.07 -12.84 -13.38
N TYR A 51 -20.27 -14.17 -13.50
CA TYR A 51 -19.20 -15.14 -13.83
C TYR A 51 -18.53 -14.88 -15.19
N ARG A 52 -19.14 -14.13 -16.10
CA ARG A 52 -18.51 -13.71 -17.37
C ARG A 52 -17.48 -12.60 -17.19
N TYR A 53 -17.54 -11.86 -16.08
CA TYR A 53 -16.59 -10.79 -15.70
C TYR A 53 -15.53 -11.33 -14.76
N PHE A 54 -15.92 -12.10 -13.78
CA PHE A 54 -15.06 -12.72 -12.77
C PHE A 54 -15.34 -14.23 -12.72
N PRO A 55 -14.47 -15.04 -13.34
CA PRO A 55 -14.67 -16.50 -13.42
C PRO A 55 -14.71 -17.20 -12.08
N SER A 56 -14.02 -16.63 -11.07
CA SER A 56 -13.98 -17.17 -9.71
C SER A 56 -14.07 -16.05 -8.65
N ARG A 57 -14.31 -16.46 -7.41
CA ARG A 57 -14.19 -15.57 -6.24
C ARG A 57 -12.78 -14.98 -6.11
N ASP A 58 -11.78 -15.79 -6.39
CA ASP A 58 -10.37 -15.39 -6.25
C ASP A 58 -9.96 -14.38 -7.32
N ASP A 59 -10.53 -14.44 -8.54
CA ASP A 59 -10.32 -13.39 -9.56
C ASP A 59 -10.90 -12.03 -9.08
N LEU A 60 -12.07 -12.05 -8.46
CA LEU A 60 -12.66 -10.83 -7.88
C LEU A 60 -11.83 -10.32 -6.70
N LEU A 61 -11.39 -11.20 -5.79
CA LEU A 61 -10.50 -10.82 -4.68
C LEU A 61 -9.19 -10.23 -5.18
N THR A 62 -8.56 -10.86 -6.17
CA THR A 62 -7.33 -10.35 -6.80
C THR A 62 -7.53 -8.94 -7.33
N THR A 63 -8.64 -8.69 -8.02
CA THR A 63 -8.94 -7.34 -8.53
C THR A 63 -9.11 -6.34 -7.39
N LEU A 64 -9.85 -6.67 -6.34
CA LEU A 64 -10.02 -5.79 -5.19
C LEU A 64 -8.69 -5.50 -4.46
N ILE A 65 -7.81 -6.49 -4.36
CA ILE A 65 -6.48 -6.36 -3.76
C ILE A 65 -5.60 -5.43 -4.60
N VAL A 66 -5.56 -5.63 -5.92
CA VAL A 66 -4.80 -4.77 -6.84
C VAL A 66 -5.33 -3.34 -6.78
N ASP A 67 -6.65 -3.16 -6.88
CA ASP A 67 -7.29 -1.84 -6.79
C ASP A 67 -6.96 -1.13 -5.47
N ALA A 68 -6.97 -1.85 -4.33
CA ALA A 68 -6.66 -1.29 -3.02
C ALA A 68 -5.20 -0.85 -2.91
N TYR A 69 -4.24 -1.69 -3.36
CA TYR A 69 -2.83 -1.32 -3.41
C TYR A 69 -2.58 -0.13 -4.34
N ASP A 70 -3.22 -0.12 -5.52
CA ASP A 70 -3.08 0.97 -6.47
C ASP A 70 -3.66 2.29 -5.93
N ALA A 71 -4.82 2.25 -5.30
CA ALA A 71 -5.43 3.44 -4.70
C ALA A 71 -4.56 4.00 -3.55
N LEU A 72 -4.02 3.14 -2.69
CA LEU A 72 -3.09 3.52 -1.63
C LEU A 72 -1.80 4.11 -2.21
N GLY A 73 -1.21 3.46 -3.23
CA GLY A 73 -0.01 3.94 -3.91
C GLY A 73 -0.23 5.31 -4.55
N VAL A 74 -1.33 5.48 -5.28
CA VAL A 74 -1.70 6.77 -5.90
C VAL A 74 -1.86 7.87 -4.85
N ALA A 75 -2.52 7.59 -3.73
CA ALA A 75 -2.68 8.59 -2.66
C ALA A 75 -1.32 9.04 -2.08
N ALA A 76 -0.42 8.09 -1.84
CA ALA A 76 0.92 8.39 -1.34
C ALA A 76 1.77 9.17 -2.35
N GLU A 77 1.76 8.75 -3.63
CA GLU A 77 2.50 9.39 -4.71
C GLU A 77 2.01 10.80 -5.01
N GLN A 78 0.69 11.04 -4.98
CA GLN A 78 0.14 12.38 -5.18
C GLN A 78 0.50 13.33 -4.05
N ALA A 79 0.45 12.86 -2.80
CA ALA A 79 0.82 13.67 -1.64
C ALA A 79 2.31 14.01 -1.64
N GLU A 80 3.17 13.05 -1.94
CA GLU A 80 4.62 13.25 -2.08
C GLU A 80 4.95 14.18 -3.24
N GLY A 81 4.31 14.00 -4.39
CA GLY A 81 4.55 14.81 -5.60
C GLY A 81 4.08 16.26 -5.49
N ALA A 82 3.25 16.61 -4.50
CA ALA A 82 2.82 17.97 -4.22
C ALA A 82 3.85 18.78 -3.38
N VAL A 83 4.91 18.11 -2.88
CA VAL A 83 5.96 18.73 -2.04
C VAL A 83 7.18 19.05 -2.89
N ASP A 84 7.91 20.11 -2.50
CA ASP A 84 9.18 20.46 -3.14
C ASP A 84 10.14 19.24 -3.16
N ARG A 85 10.70 18.98 -4.32
CA ARG A 85 11.58 17.83 -4.55
C ARG A 85 12.80 17.82 -3.64
N ALA A 86 13.32 19.00 -3.27
CA ALA A 86 14.48 19.17 -2.41
C ALA A 86 14.16 18.92 -0.92
N ASP A 87 12.90 19.06 -0.50
CA ASP A 87 12.49 18.83 0.89
C ASP A 87 12.18 17.35 1.15
N LEU A 88 13.23 16.56 1.34
CA LEU A 88 13.11 15.12 1.57
C LEU A 88 12.27 14.78 2.80
N ARG A 89 12.38 15.58 3.87
CA ARG A 89 11.63 15.34 5.11
C ARG A 89 10.14 15.60 4.94
N ALA A 90 9.78 16.68 4.26
CA ALA A 90 8.39 16.99 3.99
C ALA A 90 7.77 15.96 3.03
N ARG A 91 8.51 15.51 2.01
CA ARG A 91 8.07 14.43 1.09
C ARG A 91 7.81 13.13 1.84
N TRP A 92 8.74 12.73 2.74
CA TRP A 92 8.58 11.57 3.61
C TRP A 92 7.31 11.66 4.46
N ARG A 93 7.13 12.80 5.18
CA ARG A 93 5.93 13.05 6.00
C ARG A 93 4.65 13.01 5.16
N ALA A 94 4.64 13.63 3.99
CA ALA A 94 3.48 13.69 3.11
C ALA A 94 3.06 12.28 2.65
N GLY A 95 4.00 11.47 2.17
CA GLY A 95 3.74 10.08 1.78
C GLY A 95 3.21 9.24 2.94
N CYS A 96 3.86 9.29 4.11
CA CYS A 96 3.43 8.55 5.29
C CYS A 96 2.04 8.98 5.79
N ARG A 97 1.75 10.28 5.84
CA ARG A 97 0.43 10.81 6.22
C ARG A 97 -0.66 10.39 5.23
N ALA A 98 -0.36 10.35 3.94
CA ALA A 98 -1.29 9.89 2.93
C ALA A 98 -1.63 8.41 3.09
N VAL A 99 -0.64 7.55 3.40
CA VAL A 99 -0.86 6.14 3.73
C VAL A 99 -1.83 6.00 4.91
N ARG A 100 -1.58 6.71 6.02
CA ARG A 100 -2.47 6.69 7.19
C ARG A 100 -3.86 7.23 6.84
N GLY A 101 -3.94 8.38 6.16
CA GLY A 101 -5.20 9.01 5.80
C GLY A 101 -6.06 8.09 4.92
N TRP A 102 -5.44 7.44 3.93
CA TRP A 102 -6.14 6.48 3.08
C TRP A 102 -6.64 5.27 3.88
N ALA A 103 -5.81 4.71 4.75
CA ALA A 103 -6.19 3.55 5.58
C ALA A 103 -7.39 3.86 6.49
N LEU A 104 -7.41 5.04 7.12
CA LEU A 104 -8.51 5.48 7.98
C LEU A 104 -9.81 5.75 7.18
N ALA A 105 -9.68 6.22 5.94
CA ALA A 105 -10.82 6.44 5.05
C ALA A 105 -11.35 5.14 4.42
N HIS A 106 -10.51 4.12 4.26
CA HIS A 106 -10.82 2.86 3.58
C HIS A 106 -10.46 1.64 4.44
N PRO A 107 -11.00 1.51 5.69
CA PRO A 107 -10.54 0.53 6.67
C PRO A 107 -10.70 -0.92 6.18
N HIS A 108 -11.73 -1.22 5.41
CA HIS A 108 -12.01 -2.58 4.94
C HIS A 108 -11.09 -2.99 3.78
N GLU A 109 -10.77 -2.06 2.87
CA GLU A 109 -9.81 -2.27 1.78
C GLU A 109 -8.39 -2.37 2.33
N TYR A 110 -8.05 -1.53 3.32
CA TYR A 110 -6.79 -1.65 4.04
C TYR A 110 -6.67 -2.99 4.77
N ALA A 111 -7.73 -3.44 5.45
CA ALA A 111 -7.77 -4.74 6.12
C ALA A 111 -7.64 -5.92 5.12
N LEU A 112 -8.12 -5.75 3.89
CA LEU A 112 -7.97 -6.76 2.83
C LEU A 112 -6.50 -6.99 2.46
N VAL A 113 -5.67 -5.93 2.45
CA VAL A 113 -4.27 -5.99 1.98
C VAL A 113 -3.22 -6.08 3.10
N TYR A 114 -3.54 -5.57 4.30
CA TYR A 114 -2.62 -5.55 5.46
C TYR A 114 -3.19 -6.19 6.72
N GLY A 115 -4.41 -6.73 6.65
CA GLY A 115 -5.05 -7.42 7.77
C GLY A 115 -4.77 -8.92 7.80
N THR A 116 -5.76 -9.68 8.28
CA THR A 116 -5.64 -11.15 8.36
C THR A 116 -5.73 -11.79 6.97
N PRO A 117 -4.85 -12.75 6.65
CA PRO A 117 -4.91 -13.47 5.39
C PRO A 117 -6.30 -14.10 5.14
N VAL A 118 -6.78 -13.99 3.92
CA VAL A 118 -8.07 -14.57 3.52
C VAL A 118 -7.93 -16.08 3.38
N PRO A 119 -8.67 -16.89 4.16
CA PRO A 119 -8.55 -18.34 4.11
C PRO A 119 -8.80 -18.91 2.70
N GLY A 120 -7.88 -19.77 2.24
CA GLY A 120 -7.97 -20.44 0.94
C GLY A 120 -7.61 -19.59 -0.27
N TYR A 121 -7.28 -18.29 -0.10
CA TYR A 121 -6.80 -17.43 -1.18
C TYR A 121 -5.28 -17.43 -1.23
N ALA A 122 -4.72 -17.57 -2.43
CA ALA A 122 -3.30 -17.41 -2.73
C ALA A 122 -3.12 -16.26 -3.72
N ALA A 123 -2.40 -15.22 -3.32
CA ALA A 123 -2.18 -14.04 -4.15
C ALA A 123 -1.31 -14.40 -5.37
N PRO A 124 -1.76 -14.12 -6.61
CA PRO A 124 -0.97 -14.35 -7.82
C PRO A 124 0.13 -13.29 -7.96
N ALA A 125 1.12 -13.57 -8.82
CA ALA A 125 2.25 -12.66 -9.07
C ALA A 125 1.83 -11.25 -9.52
N SER A 126 0.64 -11.09 -10.11
CA SER A 126 0.10 -9.79 -10.51
C SER A 126 -0.14 -8.81 -9.36
N THR A 127 -0.20 -9.28 -8.11
CA THR A 127 -0.36 -8.43 -6.93
C THR A 127 0.98 -7.84 -6.42
N VAL A 128 2.12 -8.38 -6.86
CA VAL A 128 3.45 -8.03 -6.32
C VAL A 128 3.81 -6.57 -6.64
N ALA A 129 3.69 -6.14 -7.89
CA ALA A 129 4.03 -4.78 -8.28
C ALA A 129 3.12 -3.73 -7.59
N PRO A 130 1.78 -3.87 -7.59
CA PRO A 130 0.93 -2.95 -6.82
C PRO A 130 1.28 -2.90 -5.32
N ALA A 131 1.58 -4.04 -4.70
CA ALA A 131 1.95 -4.10 -3.29
C ALA A 131 3.28 -3.38 -2.98
N GLY A 132 4.20 -3.30 -3.94
CA GLY A 132 5.50 -2.64 -3.80
C GLY A 132 5.44 -1.11 -3.84
N ARG A 133 4.41 -0.50 -4.44
CA ARG A 133 4.36 0.94 -4.79
C ARG A 133 4.72 1.89 -3.66
N VAL A 134 4.14 1.71 -2.48
CA VAL A 134 4.45 2.57 -1.31
C VAL A 134 5.89 2.37 -0.86
N GLY A 135 6.38 1.14 -0.78
CA GLY A 135 7.77 0.85 -0.43
C GLY A 135 8.76 1.48 -1.42
N GLU A 136 8.49 1.35 -2.72
CA GLU A 136 9.30 1.95 -3.79
C GLU A 136 9.28 3.49 -3.73
N LEU A 137 8.12 4.10 -3.41
CA LEU A 137 8.04 5.55 -3.19
C LEU A 137 8.95 6.00 -2.07
N LEU A 138 8.87 5.33 -0.91
CA LEU A 138 9.66 5.68 0.26
C LEU A 138 11.17 5.46 0.02
N CYS A 139 11.55 4.37 -0.66
CA CYS A 139 12.94 4.11 -1.05
C CYS A 139 13.46 5.15 -2.04
N ARG A 140 12.64 5.64 -2.96
CA ARG A 140 13.00 6.70 -3.92
C ARG A 140 13.34 8.01 -3.22
N ILE A 141 12.63 8.38 -2.14
CA ILE A 141 12.98 9.56 -1.33
C ILE A 141 14.37 9.41 -0.71
N VAL A 142 14.67 8.22 -0.21
CA VAL A 142 16.00 7.91 0.36
C VAL A 142 17.08 7.95 -0.72
N ALA A 143 16.83 7.35 -1.89
CA ALA A 143 17.75 7.36 -3.03
C ALA A 143 18.04 8.79 -3.53
N ASP A 144 17.02 9.65 -3.59
CA ASP A 144 17.20 11.07 -3.91
C ASP A 144 18.12 11.76 -2.88
N GLY A 145 17.96 11.45 -1.60
CA GLY A 145 18.82 11.97 -0.53
C GLY A 145 20.28 11.49 -0.63
N ILE A 146 20.47 10.23 -0.98
CA ILE A 146 21.82 9.69 -1.24
C ILE A 146 22.46 10.39 -2.45
N ALA A 147 21.73 10.51 -3.54
CA ALA A 147 22.20 11.20 -4.75
C ALA A 147 22.54 12.68 -4.50
N ALA A 148 21.82 13.35 -3.61
CA ALA A 148 22.09 14.72 -3.18
C ALA A 148 23.19 14.85 -2.12
N GLY A 149 23.75 13.74 -1.62
CA GLY A 149 24.75 13.71 -0.55
C GLY A 149 24.23 14.11 0.83
N SER A 150 22.91 14.14 1.03
CA SER A 150 22.26 14.48 2.30
C SER A 150 21.90 13.27 3.15
N VAL A 151 21.93 12.07 2.57
CA VAL A 151 21.77 10.79 3.24
C VAL A 151 23.03 9.96 3.02
N ASP A 152 23.68 9.54 4.11
CA ASP A 152 24.82 8.64 4.04
C ASP A 152 24.33 7.18 4.17
N PRO A 153 24.46 6.35 3.13
CA PRO A 153 24.07 4.93 3.19
C PRO A 153 24.91 4.12 4.20
N ALA A 154 26.13 4.59 4.53
CA ALA A 154 27.05 3.93 5.46
C ALA A 154 27.01 4.51 6.89
N ALA A 155 26.09 5.44 7.19
CA ALA A 155 26.01 6.11 8.49
C ALA A 155 25.82 5.16 9.69
N ASP A 156 25.24 4.00 9.45
CA ASP A 156 25.09 2.93 10.44
C ASP A 156 25.73 1.66 9.87
N PRO A 157 27.06 1.51 10.03
CA PRO A 157 27.78 0.39 9.47
C PRO A 157 27.33 -0.91 10.15
N GLY A 158 26.95 -1.88 9.36
CA GLY A 158 26.50 -3.18 9.85
C GLY A 158 26.33 -4.17 8.71
N ASP A 159 25.93 -5.37 9.05
CA ASP A 159 25.69 -6.48 8.12
C ASP A 159 24.17 -6.78 7.98
N ALA A 160 23.33 -5.82 8.33
CA ALA A 160 21.87 -6.02 8.38
C ALA A 160 21.28 -6.31 7.00
N ASP A 161 21.89 -5.78 5.92
CA ASP A 161 21.44 -6.03 4.55
C ASP A 161 21.66 -7.50 4.14
N SER A 162 22.59 -8.22 4.77
CA SER A 162 22.81 -9.66 4.53
C SER A 162 21.62 -10.53 4.94
N ALA A 163 20.75 -10.04 5.82
CA ALA A 163 19.51 -10.72 6.20
C ALA A 163 18.38 -10.57 5.17
N LEU A 164 18.56 -9.71 4.17
CA LEU A 164 17.57 -9.49 3.13
C LEU A 164 17.74 -10.50 1.98
N VAL A 165 16.67 -10.72 1.23
CA VAL A 165 16.75 -11.52 0.01
C VAL A 165 17.70 -10.82 -0.98
N PRO A 166 18.65 -11.57 -1.60
CA PRO A 166 19.59 -10.99 -2.56
C PRO A 166 18.89 -10.16 -3.65
N GLY A 167 19.45 -8.99 -3.96
CA GLY A 167 18.93 -8.07 -4.97
C GLY A 167 17.74 -7.22 -4.50
N VAL A 168 17.40 -7.19 -3.22
CA VAL A 168 16.32 -6.30 -2.70
C VAL A 168 16.71 -4.83 -2.85
N ALA A 169 17.92 -4.46 -2.45
CA ALA A 169 18.40 -3.08 -2.53
C ALA A 169 18.31 -2.53 -3.95
N GLU A 170 18.85 -3.25 -4.93
CA GLU A 170 18.83 -2.84 -6.34
C GLU A 170 17.42 -2.72 -6.89
N ARG A 171 16.51 -3.65 -6.51
CA ARG A 171 15.10 -3.60 -6.96
C ARG A 171 14.37 -2.35 -6.51
N VAL A 172 14.72 -1.81 -5.35
CA VAL A 172 14.10 -0.59 -4.81
C VAL A 172 14.97 0.66 -5.05
N GLY A 173 16.05 0.55 -5.86
CA GLY A 173 16.90 1.66 -6.26
C GLY A 173 17.84 2.17 -5.16
N LEU A 174 18.16 1.34 -4.17
CA LEU A 174 19.11 1.66 -3.11
C LEU A 174 20.50 1.03 -3.39
N PRO A 175 21.59 1.62 -2.87
CA PRO A 175 22.92 1.03 -2.97
C PRO A 175 22.99 -0.35 -2.30
N ALA A 176 23.72 -1.27 -2.94
CA ALA A 176 23.99 -2.63 -2.43
C ALA A 176 25.47 -2.80 -2.06
N ASP A 177 26.10 -1.74 -1.58
CA ASP A 177 27.52 -1.76 -1.24
C ASP A 177 27.78 -2.63 0.01
N PRO A 178 28.88 -3.40 0.06
CA PRO A 178 29.26 -4.13 1.23
C PRO A 178 29.40 -3.22 2.46
N GLY A 179 28.73 -3.59 3.56
CA GLY A 179 28.70 -2.80 4.79
C GLY A 179 27.63 -1.70 4.83
N SER A 180 26.82 -1.55 3.77
CA SER A 180 25.60 -0.74 3.83
C SER A 180 24.52 -1.43 4.65
N SER A 181 23.75 -0.67 5.41
CA SER A 181 22.54 -1.12 6.10
C SER A 181 21.29 -0.37 5.63
N ILE A 182 21.39 0.40 4.54
CA ILE A 182 20.34 1.30 4.11
C ILE A 182 19.05 0.57 3.67
N ALA A 183 19.20 -0.58 3.02
CA ALA A 183 18.05 -1.38 2.61
C ALA A 183 17.32 -1.98 3.81
N ALA A 184 18.05 -2.48 4.81
CA ALA A 184 17.47 -2.99 6.06
C ALA A 184 16.79 -1.86 6.85
N ARG A 185 17.40 -0.67 6.95
CA ARG A 185 16.77 0.52 7.56
C ARG A 185 15.49 0.91 6.84
N ALA A 186 15.48 0.84 5.50
CA ALA A 186 14.28 1.11 4.72
C ALA A 186 13.16 0.09 4.99
N VAL A 187 13.48 -1.20 5.08
CA VAL A 187 12.53 -2.26 5.46
C VAL A 187 11.99 -2.04 6.89
N GLN A 188 12.85 -1.65 7.84
CA GLN A 188 12.44 -1.34 9.21
C GLN A 188 11.48 -0.13 9.25
N ALA A 189 11.80 0.94 8.52
CA ALA A 189 10.97 2.13 8.45
C ALA A 189 9.62 1.84 7.78
N TRP A 190 9.62 1.07 6.70
CA TRP A 190 8.41 0.59 6.04
C TRP A 190 7.54 -0.26 6.99
N SER A 191 8.14 -1.22 7.68
CA SER A 191 7.45 -2.07 8.66
C SER A 191 6.91 -1.24 9.83
N GLY A 192 7.68 -0.26 10.32
CA GLY A 192 7.28 0.66 11.38
C GLY A 192 6.08 1.51 10.97
N LEU A 193 6.07 2.07 9.76
CA LEU A 193 4.95 2.84 9.21
C LEU A 193 3.66 2.03 9.23
N PHE A 194 3.68 0.82 8.64
CA PHE A 194 2.49 -0.02 8.58
C PHE A 194 2.10 -0.57 9.95
N GLY A 195 3.06 -0.80 10.85
CA GLY A 195 2.80 -1.14 12.25
C GLY A 195 2.02 -0.05 12.99
N LEU A 196 2.40 1.23 12.82
CA LEU A 196 1.69 2.37 13.40
C LEU A 196 0.25 2.44 12.89
N VAL A 197 0.05 2.33 11.57
CA VAL A 197 -1.28 2.36 10.96
C VAL A 197 -2.14 1.18 11.42
N ASN A 198 -1.58 -0.03 11.43
CA ASN A 198 -2.28 -1.24 11.88
C ASN A 198 -2.74 -1.12 13.34
N PHE A 199 -1.85 -0.66 14.24
CA PHE A 199 -2.16 -0.56 15.67
C PHE A 199 -3.22 0.49 15.95
N GLU A 200 -3.22 1.59 15.22
CA GLU A 200 -4.27 2.60 15.30
C GLU A 200 -5.59 2.05 14.74
N LEU A 201 -5.59 1.55 13.50
CA LEU A 201 -6.80 1.14 12.78
C LEU A 201 -7.52 -0.03 13.46
N PHE A 202 -6.78 -1.02 13.96
CA PHE A 202 -7.34 -2.18 14.64
C PHE A 202 -7.52 -1.99 16.16
N GLY A 203 -7.32 -0.76 16.66
CA GLY A 203 -7.64 -0.38 18.03
C GLY A 203 -6.65 -0.82 19.10
N HIS A 204 -5.48 -1.35 18.73
CA HIS A 204 -4.48 -1.80 19.71
C HIS A 204 -3.93 -0.67 20.59
N THR A 205 -3.96 0.57 20.11
CA THR A 205 -3.52 1.76 20.84
C THR A 205 -4.64 2.61 21.41
N HIS A 206 -5.90 2.13 21.38
CA HIS A 206 -7.10 2.90 21.76
C HIS A 206 -7.02 3.52 23.17
N ASN A 207 -6.50 2.80 24.16
CA ASN A 207 -6.35 3.29 25.54
C ASN A 207 -4.91 3.64 25.91
N VAL A 208 -4.02 3.77 24.92
CA VAL A 208 -2.58 4.02 25.09
C VAL A 208 -2.19 5.38 24.53
N VAL A 209 -2.75 5.76 23.38
CA VAL A 209 -2.45 6.99 22.68
C VAL A 209 -3.66 7.93 22.73
N ALA A 210 -3.46 9.11 23.31
CA ALA A 210 -4.53 10.11 23.43
C ALA A 210 -4.73 10.92 22.14
N ASP A 211 -3.65 11.19 21.40
CA ASP A 211 -3.64 11.91 20.13
C ASP A 211 -2.87 11.10 19.10
N HIS A 212 -3.59 10.30 18.33
CA HIS A 212 -3.02 9.44 17.30
C HIS A 212 -2.36 10.22 16.16
N ALA A 213 -2.88 11.40 15.80
CA ALA A 213 -2.30 12.18 14.71
C ALA A 213 -0.92 12.71 15.09
N ARG A 214 -0.81 13.29 16.27
CA ARG A 214 0.47 13.79 16.81
C ARG A 214 1.46 12.65 17.04
N PHE A 215 1.00 11.55 17.64
CA PHE A 215 1.85 10.38 17.89
C PHE A 215 2.40 9.78 16.59
N PHE A 216 1.56 9.70 15.55
CA PHE A 216 1.95 9.23 14.24
C PHE A 216 3.01 10.14 13.61
N ASP A 217 2.80 11.47 13.63
CA ASP A 217 3.74 12.44 13.09
C ASP A 217 5.11 12.35 13.77
N ASP A 218 5.13 12.31 15.10
CA ASP A 218 6.38 12.17 15.89
C ASP A 218 7.09 10.84 15.59
N ALA A 219 6.34 9.73 15.40
CA ALA A 219 6.90 8.43 15.10
C ALA A 219 7.47 8.38 13.66
N VAL A 220 6.76 8.93 12.70
CA VAL A 220 7.19 9.03 11.29
C VAL A 220 8.46 9.86 11.17
N ASP A 221 8.59 10.94 11.95
CA ASP A 221 9.81 11.75 12.00
C ASP A 221 11.01 10.96 12.52
N ARG A 222 10.82 10.12 13.53
CA ARG A 222 11.88 9.23 14.04
C ARG A 222 12.29 8.19 13.01
N LEU A 223 11.33 7.58 12.31
CA LEU A 223 11.61 6.65 11.21
C LEU A 223 12.43 7.33 10.10
N GLY A 224 12.06 8.55 9.71
CA GLY A 224 12.84 9.34 8.75
C GLY A 224 14.25 9.67 9.24
N THR A 225 14.43 9.92 10.55
CA THR A 225 15.75 10.15 11.14
C THR A 225 16.61 8.88 11.12
N GLN A 226 16.02 7.71 11.38
CA GLN A 226 16.71 6.41 11.26
C GLN A 226 17.19 6.13 9.83
N LEU A 227 16.47 6.64 8.83
CA LEU A 227 16.88 6.58 7.42
C LEU A 227 17.98 7.58 7.07
N GLY A 228 18.34 8.49 7.97
CA GLY A 228 19.30 9.56 7.72
C GLY A 228 18.73 10.76 6.99
N LEU A 229 17.41 10.87 6.85
CA LEU A 229 16.80 12.05 6.23
C LEU A 229 17.10 13.30 7.08
N PRO A 230 17.50 14.43 6.46
CA PRO A 230 17.80 15.66 7.19
C PRO A 230 16.59 16.14 8.00
N PRO A 231 16.83 16.87 9.11
CA PRO A 231 15.73 17.52 9.82
C PRO A 231 15.01 18.51 8.89
N GLY A 232 13.70 18.64 9.05
CA GLY A 232 12.89 19.60 8.30
C GLY A 232 12.75 20.92 9.04
#